data_0f05582700e9c4435713aefaeb7707e1
#
_entry.id   0f05582700e9c4435713aefaeb7707e1
#
_cell.length_a   1.000
_cell.length_b   1.000
_cell.length_c   1.000
_cell.angle_alpha   90.00
_cell.angle_beta   90.00
_cell.angle_gamma   90.00
#
_symmetry.space_group_name_H-M   'P 1'
#
loop_
_entity.id
_entity.type
_entity.pdbx_description
1 polymer ?
#
loop_
_entity_poly.entity_id
_entity_poly.type
_entity_poly.pdbx_seq_one_letter_code
_entity_poly.pdbx_strand_id
1 'polypeptide(L)'
;MHIKMPSQFVSKQFKIHNLKPKEVKTLQELTRPNIWKLKPYSSARDEYKGVTAPVFLDANENPYNTPHNRYPDPMQCELKTLLSKIKKVSPEHIFLGNGSDEAIDLVFRAFCEPGKDNVVAIDPTYGMYQVCADVNDVE
;
A
#
# COMPACT_ATOMS: atom_id res chain seq x y z
N MET A 1 -2.00 -23.07 -37.57
CA MET A 1 -1.15 -23.73 -36.59
C MET A 1 -2.00 -24.05 -35.36
N HIS A 2 -2.51 -25.30 -35.26
CA HIS A 2 -3.39 -25.69 -34.17
C HIS A 2 -2.54 -26.13 -32.99
N ILE A 3 -2.59 -25.38 -31.90
CA ILE A 3 -1.94 -25.75 -30.65
C ILE A 3 -2.90 -26.75 -29.95
N LYS A 4 -2.52 -28.03 -29.91
CA LYS A 4 -3.18 -29.06 -29.11
C LYS A 4 -2.82 -28.85 -27.64
N MET A 5 -3.80 -28.47 -26.83
CA MET A 5 -3.65 -28.47 -25.37
C MET A 5 -3.56 -29.93 -24.86
N PRO A 6 -2.68 -30.20 -23.87
CA PRO A 6 -2.62 -31.51 -23.24
C PRO A 6 -3.88 -31.77 -22.41
N SER A 7 -4.47 -32.98 -22.58
CA SER A 7 -5.71 -33.44 -21.95
C SER A 7 -5.55 -33.87 -20.48
N GLN A 8 -4.85 -33.11 -19.65
CA GLN A 8 -4.70 -33.45 -18.21
C GLN A 8 -5.08 -32.28 -17.29
N PHE A 9 -6.08 -31.48 -17.67
CA PHE A 9 -6.78 -30.69 -16.66
C PHE A 9 -7.85 -31.57 -16.03
N VAL A 10 -7.46 -32.37 -15.06
CA VAL A 10 -8.41 -33.01 -14.14
C VAL A 10 -9.06 -31.87 -13.35
N SER A 11 -10.32 -31.60 -13.64
CA SER A 11 -11.16 -30.73 -12.85
C SER A 11 -11.26 -31.27 -11.44
N LYS A 12 -10.39 -30.86 -10.52
CA LYS A 12 -10.63 -31.04 -9.10
C LYS A 12 -11.85 -30.17 -8.78
N GLN A 13 -13.01 -30.79 -8.70
CA GLN A 13 -14.19 -30.16 -8.12
C GLN A 13 -13.84 -29.77 -6.69
N PHE A 14 -13.58 -28.48 -6.48
CA PHE A 14 -13.54 -27.91 -5.14
C PHE A 14 -14.95 -28.03 -4.56
N LYS A 15 -15.19 -29.02 -3.71
CA LYS A 15 -16.37 -29.06 -2.86
C LYS A 15 -16.26 -27.89 -1.91
N ILE A 16 -17.02 -26.83 -2.16
CA ILE A 16 -17.23 -25.74 -1.20
C ILE A 16 -18.09 -26.35 -0.08
N HIS A 17 -17.43 -26.96 0.90
CA HIS A 17 -18.10 -27.35 2.13
C HIS A 17 -18.43 -26.06 2.89
N ASN A 18 -19.68 -25.90 3.27
CA ASN A 18 -20.27 -24.89 4.17
C ASN A 18 -19.24 -24.13 4.99
N LEU A 19 -18.60 -23.14 4.37
CA LEU A 19 -17.81 -22.16 5.10
C LEU A 19 -18.82 -21.36 5.92
N LYS A 20 -18.89 -21.62 7.23
CA LYS A 20 -19.49 -20.64 8.14
C LYS A 20 -18.89 -19.29 7.80
N PRO A 21 -19.67 -18.19 7.74
CA PRO A 21 -19.09 -16.87 7.53
C PRO A 21 -18.00 -16.68 8.57
N LYS A 22 -16.73 -16.65 8.10
CA LYS A 22 -15.62 -16.32 8.98
C LYS A 22 -15.89 -14.92 9.51
N GLU A 23 -15.78 -14.78 10.81
CA GLU A 23 -15.82 -13.48 11.47
C GLU A 23 -14.87 -12.52 10.73
N VAL A 24 -15.37 -11.37 10.31
CA VAL A 24 -14.58 -10.40 9.56
C VAL A 24 -13.52 -9.84 10.51
N LYS A 25 -12.26 -10.12 10.23
CA LYS A 25 -11.14 -9.60 11.03
C LYS A 25 -11.07 -8.08 10.92
N THR A 26 -10.76 -7.45 12.03
CA THR A 26 -10.47 -6.02 12.07
C THR A 26 -9.15 -5.70 11.37
N LEU A 27 -8.95 -4.45 10.98
CA LEU A 27 -7.69 -4.01 10.39
C LEU A 27 -6.50 -4.28 11.33
N GLN A 28 -6.68 -4.11 12.64
CA GLN A 28 -5.66 -4.39 13.64
C GLN A 28 -5.25 -5.87 13.66
N GLU A 29 -6.21 -6.79 13.54
CA GLU A 29 -5.94 -8.24 13.50
C GLU A 29 -5.29 -8.69 12.19
N LEU A 30 -5.48 -7.93 11.12
CA LEU A 30 -4.84 -8.20 9.82
C LEU A 30 -3.43 -7.61 9.74
N THR A 31 -3.17 -6.51 10.46
CA THR A 31 -1.88 -5.80 10.38
C THR A 31 -0.85 -6.49 11.28
N ARG A 32 0.38 -6.63 10.79
CA ARG A 32 1.50 -7.13 11.61
C ARG A 32 1.63 -6.31 12.89
N PRO A 33 1.81 -6.96 14.06
CA PRO A 33 1.83 -6.27 15.35
C PRO A 33 2.90 -5.19 15.50
N ASN A 34 4.06 -5.36 14.86
CA ASN A 34 5.13 -4.36 14.86
C ASN A 34 4.74 -3.13 14.01
N ILE A 35 4.06 -3.34 12.89
CA ILE A 35 3.57 -2.26 12.03
C ILE A 35 2.44 -1.49 12.73
N TRP A 36 1.50 -2.21 13.34
CA TRP A 36 0.40 -1.56 14.08
C TRP A 36 0.88 -0.63 15.20
N LYS A 37 2.01 -0.97 15.82
CA LYS A 37 2.61 -0.19 16.93
C LYS A 37 3.49 0.96 16.46
N LEU A 38 3.78 1.08 15.17
CA LEU A 38 4.63 2.15 14.66
C LEU A 38 4.00 3.52 14.95
N LYS A 39 4.82 4.42 15.44
CA LYS A 39 4.46 5.84 15.51
C LYS A 39 4.86 6.48 14.18
N PRO A 40 3.94 7.16 13.50
CA PRO A 40 4.28 7.92 12.31
C PRO A 40 5.39 8.93 12.61
N TYR A 41 6.28 9.12 11.65
CA TYR A 41 7.23 10.24 11.73
C TYR A 41 6.45 11.56 11.70
N SER A 42 6.77 12.45 12.61
CA SER A 42 6.25 13.82 12.65
C SER A 42 7.38 14.78 12.33
N SER A 43 7.19 15.65 11.35
CA SER A 43 8.13 16.71 11.07
C SER A 43 7.89 17.91 12.00
N ALA A 44 8.91 18.76 12.18
CA ALA A 44 8.75 19.99 12.95
C ALA A 44 7.60 20.86 12.41
N ARG A 45 7.37 20.84 11.09
CA ARG A 45 6.27 21.55 10.43
C ARG A 45 4.90 20.99 10.81
N ASP A 46 4.78 19.68 11.03
CA ASP A 46 3.53 19.05 11.46
C ASP A 46 3.12 19.47 12.88
N GLU A 47 4.10 19.84 13.70
CA GLU A 47 3.87 20.32 15.06
C GLU A 47 3.41 21.79 15.07
N TYR A 48 3.67 22.51 14.00
CA TYR A 48 3.33 23.93 13.83
C TYR A 48 1.97 24.14 13.12
N LYS A 49 0.94 23.47 13.57
CA LYS A 49 -0.39 23.56 12.95
C LYS A 49 -1.01 24.95 13.20
N GLY A 50 -1.29 25.66 12.11
CA GLY A 50 -2.17 26.85 12.13
C GLY A 50 -1.47 28.20 12.26
N VAL A 51 -0.15 28.27 12.24
CA VAL A 51 0.59 29.53 12.23
C VAL A 51 1.28 29.72 10.86
N THR A 52 0.93 30.79 10.16
CA THR A 52 1.67 31.20 8.96
C THR A 52 2.99 31.87 9.42
N ALA A 53 4.08 31.12 9.37
CA ALA A 53 5.38 31.69 9.70
C ALA A 53 5.90 32.55 8.53
N PRO A 54 6.40 33.77 8.78
CA PRO A 54 7.00 34.60 7.74
C PRO A 54 8.34 34.03 7.24
N VAL A 55 9.00 33.20 8.06
CA VAL A 55 10.28 32.56 7.75
C VAL A 55 10.24 31.12 8.24
N PHE A 56 10.62 30.19 7.36
CA PHE A 56 10.74 28.76 7.67
C PHE A 56 12.20 28.40 7.89
N LEU A 57 12.53 27.92 9.09
CA LEU A 57 13.87 27.44 9.48
C LEU A 57 13.81 26.01 10.04
N ASP A 58 12.75 25.30 9.74
CA ASP A 58 12.37 23.98 10.27
C ASP A 58 12.89 22.81 9.45
N ALA A 59 13.40 23.08 8.24
CA ALA A 59 13.86 22.05 7.32
C ALA A 59 15.05 22.53 6.47
N ASN A 60 15.81 21.57 5.93
CA ASN A 60 16.93 21.85 5.02
C ASN A 60 16.41 22.12 3.61
N GLU A 61 15.75 23.24 3.43
CA GLU A 61 15.19 23.68 2.15
C GLU A 61 16.05 24.73 1.48
N ASN A 62 15.97 24.81 0.15
CA ASN A 62 16.64 25.88 -0.59
C ASN A 62 15.98 27.24 -0.24
N PRO A 63 16.74 28.23 0.29
CA PRO A 63 16.18 29.49 0.72
C PRO A 63 15.75 30.42 -0.45
N TYR A 64 16.21 30.13 -1.67
CA TYR A 64 15.86 30.91 -2.84
C TYR A 64 14.46 30.57 -3.32
N ASN A 65 13.60 31.56 -3.53
CA ASN A 65 12.23 31.37 -3.99
C ASN A 65 12.20 30.88 -5.44
N THR A 66 12.13 29.57 -5.60
CA THR A 66 11.91 28.88 -6.86
C THR A 66 10.62 28.04 -6.75
N PRO A 67 9.99 27.66 -7.88
CA PRO A 67 8.73 26.89 -7.82
C PRO A 67 8.81 25.57 -7.04
N HIS A 68 10.00 25.04 -6.81
CA HIS A 68 10.21 23.70 -6.21
C HIS A 68 11.25 23.72 -5.07
N ASN A 69 11.33 24.82 -4.33
CA ASN A 69 12.32 24.99 -3.25
C ASN A 69 11.87 24.44 -1.90
N ARG A 70 10.62 24.03 -1.77
CA ARG A 70 10.04 23.48 -0.54
C ARG A 70 9.84 21.98 -0.63
N TYR A 71 9.96 21.29 0.49
CA TYR A 71 9.56 19.88 0.56
C TYR A 71 8.06 19.73 0.26
N PRO A 72 7.69 18.70 -0.47
CA PRO A 72 6.28 18.42 -0.73
C PRO A 72 5.54 18.05 0.56
N ASP A 73 4.23 18.26 0.57
CA ASP A 73 3.35 17.76 1.62
C ASP A 73 3.42 16.21 1.68
N PRO A 74 3.95 15.62 2.77
CA PRO A 74 4.07 14.17 2.88
C PRO A 74 2.70 13.46 2.90
N MET A 75 1.64 14.16 3.28
CA MET A 75 0.28 13.63 3.27
C MET A 75 -0.43 13.81 1.93
N GLN A 76 0.13 14.62 1.01
CA GLN A 76 -0.39 14.86 -0.35
C GLN A 76 -1.87 15.32 -0.34
N CYS A 77 -2.24 16.15 0.63
CA CYS A 77 -3.63 16.50 0.93
C CYS A 77 -4.37 17.13 -0.25
N GLU A 78 -3.75 18.08 -0.96
CA GLU A 78 -4.36 18.74 -2.12
C GLU A 78 -4.61 17.75 -3.26
N LEU A 79 -3.61 16.93 -3.60
CA LEU A 79 -3.72 15.94 -4.66
C LEU A 79 -4.76 14.87 -4.33
N LYS A 80 -4.77 14.35 -3.11
CA LYS A 80 -5.79 13.39 -2.65
C LYS A 80 -7.18 13.99 -2.69
N THR A 81 -7.34 15.26 -2.36
CA THR A 81 -8.63 15.97 -2.44
C THR A 81 -9.13 16.07 -3.88
N LEU A 82 -8.26 16.35 -4.84
CA LEU A 82 -8.62 16.37 -6.26
C LEU A 82 -9.00 14.97 -6.76
N LEU A 83 -8.18 13.97 -6.46
CA LEU A 83 -8.43 12.59 -6.86
C LEU A 83 -9.71 12.02 -6.23
N SER A 84 -10.01 12.39 -4.99
CA SER A 84 -11.24 12.03 -4.29
C SER A 84 -12.48 12.45 -5.08
N LYS A 85 -12.49 13.67 -5.61
CA LYS A 85 -13.60 14.16 -6.45
C LYS A 85 -13.75 13.35 -7.75
N ILE A 86 -12.63 13.00 -8.39
CA ILE A 86 -12.60 12.26 -9.65
C ILE A 86 -13.02 10.79 -9.43
N LYS A 87 -12.46 10.16 -8.40
CA LYS A 87 -12.66 8.74 -8.11
C LYS A 87 -13.89 8.45 -7.26
N LYS A 88 -14.52 9.47 -6.69
CA LYS A 88 -15.66 9.36 -5.76
C LYS A 88 -15.34 8.46 -4.55
N VAL A 89 -14.12 8.59 -4.04
CA VAL A 89 -13.60 7.87 -2.88
C VAL A 89 -13.06 8.90 -1.89
N SER A 90 -13.25 8.71 -0.62
CA SER A 90 -12.74 9.62 0.42
C SER A 90 -11.21 9.71 0.41
N PRO A 91 -10.61 10.90 0.65
CA PRO A 91 -9.15 11.10 0.59
C PRO A 91 -8.34 10.15 1.47
N GLU A 92 -8.88 9.74 2.62
CA GLU A 92 -8.26 8.78 3.54
C GLU A 92 -8.18 7.35 2.99
N HIS A 93 -8.94 7.04 1.95
CA HIS A 93 -8.88 5.76 1.25
C HIS A 93 -8.01 5.81 -0.01
N ILE A 94 -7.24 6.87 -0.20
CA ILE A 94 -6.35 7.04 -1.34
C ILE A 94 -4.90 6.96 -0.86
N PHE A 95 -4.18 5.98 -1.35
CA PHE A 95 -2.73 5.90 -1.27
C PHE A 95 -2.12 6.36 -2.60
N LEU A 96 -1.08 7.18 -2.55
CA LEU A 96 -0.32 7.64 -3.72
C LEU A 96 1.14 7.21 -3.54
N GLY A 97 1.62 6.40 -4.46
CA GLY A 97 2.97 5.86 -4.45
C GLY A 97 3.64 5.93 -5.83
N ASN A 98 4.86 5.42 -5.93
CA ASN A 98 5.64 5.34 -7.16
C ASN A 98 5.23 4.12 -7.97
N GLY A 99 4.05 4.18 -8.56
CA GLY A 99 3.45 3.07 -9.30
C GLY A 99 2.79 2.03 -8.38
N SER A 100 2.26 0.96 -9.01
CA SER A 100 1.60 -0.14 -8.30
C SER A 100 2.58 -1.00 -7.50
N ASP A 101 3.84 -1.07 -7.91
CA ASP A 101 4.85 -1.94 -7.31
C ASP A 101 5.13 -1.55 -5.86
N GLU A 102 5.23 -0.24 -5.57
CA GLU A 102 5.36 0.25 -4.21
C GLU A 102 4.13 -0.10 -3.35
N ALA A 103 2.94 0.05 -3.92
CA ALA A 103 1.70 -0.29 -3.22
C ALA A 103 1.62 -1.80 -2.91
N ILE A 104 2.00 -2.65 -3.87
CA ILE A 104 2.03 -4.11 -3.69
C ILE A 104 3.03 -4.47 -2.59
N ASP A 105 4.27 -3.97 -2.65
CA ASP A 105 5.31 -4.24 -1.65
C ASP A 105 4.88 -3.79 -0.24
N LEU A 106 4.27 -2.61 -0.12
CA LEU A 106 3.76 -2.12 1.16
C LEU A 106 2.63 -2.99 1.74
N VAL A 107 1.78 -3.59 0.88
CA VAL A 107 0.75 -4.54 1.34
C VAL A 107 1.40 -5.78 1.96
N PHE A 108 2.42 -6.35 1.31
CA PHE A 108 3.18 -7.48 1.89
C PHE A 108 3.80 -7.10 3.23
N ARG A 109 4.50 -5.96 3.29
CA ARG A 109 5.16 -5.48 4.52
C ARG A 109 4.18 -5.20 5.66
N ALA A 110 2.98 -4.74 5.34
CA ALA A 110 2.00 -4.39 6.36
C ALA A 110 1.25 -5.60 6.92
N PHE A 111 0.98 -6.60 6.09
CA PHE A 111 0.01 -7.65 6.41
C PHE A 111 0.60 -9.06 6.46
N CYS A 112 1.77 -9.31 5.87
CA CYS A 112 2.37 -10.64 5.84
C CYS A 112 3.60 -10.72 6.74
N GLU A 113 3.60 -11.64 7.69
CA GLU A 113 4.77 -11.92 8.53
C GLU A 113 5.77 -12.77 7.76
N PRO A 114 7.02 -12.29 7.54
CA PRO A 114 8.05 -13.01 6.79
C PRO A 114 8.31 -14.42 7.32
N GLY A 115 8.51 -15.38 6.43
CA GLY A 115 8.78 -16.78 6.77
C GLY A 115 7.62 -17.51 7.45
N LYS A 116 6.43 -16.91 7.51
CA LYS A 116 5.29 -17.49 8.23
C LYS A 116 3.99 -17.43 7.44
N ASP A 117 3.69 -16.31 6.82
CA ASP A 117 2.47 -16.11 6.06
C ASP A 117 2.68 -16.45 4.58
N ASN A 118 1.59 -16.65 3.89
CA ASN A 118 1.58 -16.94 2.46
C ASN A 118 0.56 -16.06 1.74
N VAL A 119 0.70 -15.96 0.42
CA VAL A 119 -0.24 -15.28 -0.46
C VAL A 119 -0.69 -16.23 -1.57
N VAL A 120 -1.88 -15.98 -2.11
CA VAL A 120 -2.41 -16.72 -3.24
C VAL A 120 -2.59 -15.76 -4.40
N ALA A 121 -1.93 -16.02 -5.52
CA ALA A 121 -2.10 -15.30 -6.76
C ALA A 121 -2.69 -16.21 -7.84
N ILE A 122 -3.46 -15.62 -8.77
CA ILE A 122 -4.02 -16.34 -9.90
C ILE A 122 -3.01 -16.27 -11.05
N ASP A 123 -2.62 -17.43 -11.59
CA ASP A 123 -1.71 -17.50 -12.73
C ASP A 123 -2.51 -17.65 -14.04
N PRO A 124 -2.21 -16.91 -15.11
CA PRO A 124 -1.16 -15.88 -15.20
C PRO A 124 -1.56 -14.54 -14.58
N THR A 125 -0.59 -13.85 -13.95
CA THR A 125 -0.78 -12.54 -13.34
C THR A 125 0.45 -11.64 -13.52
N TYR A 126 0.40 -10.43 -12.97
CA TYR A 126 1.52 -9.51 -12.97
C TYR A 126 2.68 -10.04 -12.10
N GLY A 127 3.87 -10.17 -12.71
CA GLY A 127 5.01 -10.82 -12.08
C GLY A 127 5.50 -10.19 -10.77
N MET A 128 5.18 -8.90 -10.53
CA MET A 128 5.61 -8.22 -9.31
C MET A 128 4.98 -8.78 -8.03
N TYR A 129 3.86 -9.49 -8.12
CA TYR A 129 3.32 -10.18 -6.93
C TYR A 129 4.31 -11.22 -6.42
N GLN A 130 4.88 -12.05 -7.31
CA GLN A 130 5.89 -13.02 -6.94
C GLN A 130 7.17 -12.36 -6.44
N VAL A 131 7.65 -11.32 -7.15
CA VAL A 131 8.87 -10.59 -6.75
C VAL A 131 8.71 -9.97 -5.35
N CYS A 132 7.58 -9.34 -5.06
CA CYS A 132 7.32 -8.77 -3.74
C CYS A 132 7.19 -9.85 -2.66
N ALA A 133 6.59 -11.00 -2.98
CA ALA A 133 6.53 -12.13 -2.06
C ALA A 133 7.93 -12.65 -1.71
N ASP A 134 8.76 -12.91 -2.73
CA ASP A 134 10.14 -13.41 -2.56
C ASP A 134 11.01 -12.43 -1.75
N VAL A 135 10.94 -11.11 -2.05
CA VAL A 135 11.69 -10.07 -1.34
C VAL A 135 11.28 -9.96 0.13
N ASN A 136 10.01 -10.20 0.43
CA ASN A 136 9.47 -10.13 1.78
C ASN A 136 9.47 -11.48 2.53
N ASP A 137 10.06 -12.54 1.96
CA ASP A 137 10.07 -13.90 2.53
C ASP A 137 8.66 -14.40 2.86
N VAL A 138 7.74 -14.26 1.89
CA VAL A 138 6.34 -14.69 1.97
C VAL A 138 6.10 -15.75 0.90
N GLU A 139 5.55 -16.91 1.29
CA GLU A 139 5.28 -18.03 0.40
C GLU A 139 4.12 -17.74 -0.59
#